data_fb2eae15caf924079ee2a8d2d586411f
#
_entry.id   fb2eae15caf924079ee2a8d2d586411f
#
_cell.length_a   1.000
_cell.length_b   1.000
_cell.length_c   1.000
_cell.angle_alpha   90.00
_cell.angle_beta   90.00
_cell.angle_gamma   90.00
#
_symmetry.space_group_name_H-M   'P 1'
#
loop_
_entity.id
_entity.type
_entity.pdbx_description
1 polymer ?
#
loop_
_entity_poly.entity_id
_entity_poly.type
_entity_poly.pdbx_seq_one_letter_code
_entity_poly.pdbx_strand_id
1 'polypeptide(L)'
;DLTQAKRRPALVISKLEGDDLILCQITSQTVKDTYAIPIDDKDFETGGLKQPSNIRPNRIFTADSHIVLYKVGNLTDNKLNEVIERVVEIIRR
;
A
#
# COMPACT_ATOMS: atom_id res chain seq x y z
N ASP A 1 2.19 -5.70 -3.26
CA ASP A 1 2.22 -6.44 -2.00
C ASP A 1 2.02 -5.56 -0.79
N LEU A 2 1.23 -6.04 0.16
CA LEU A 2 1.23 -5.45 1.49
C LEU A 2 2.29 -6.13 2.33
N THR A 3 3.15 -5.34 2.94
CA THR A 3 4.22 -5.83 3.81
C THR A 3 4.15 -5.15 5.16
N GLN A 4 4.74 -5.79 6.15
CA GLN A 4 4.90 -5.19 7.48
C GLN A 4 6.33 -4.68 7.57
N ALA A 5 6.48 -3.37 7.62
CA ALA A 5 7.77 -2.72 7.75
C ALA A 5 7.72 -1.79 8.96
N LYS A 6 8.72 -1.88 9.85
CA LYS A 6 8.75 -1.07 11.07
C LYS A 6 7.43 -1.13 11.84
N ARG A 7 6.80 -2.29 11.90
CA ARG A 7 5.52 -2.55 12.60
C ARG A 7 4.31 -1.88 11.98
N ARG A 8 4.41 -1.33 10.77
CA ARG A 8 3.27 -0.75 10.07
C ARG A 8 3.11 -1.41 8.70
N PRO A 9 1.87 -1.69 8.27
CA PRO A 9 1.67 -2.21 6.95
C PRO A 9 1.93 -1.14 5.90
N ALA A 10 2.37 -1.57 4.73
CA ALA A 10 2.57 -0.72 3.58
C ALA A 10 2.29 -1.53 2.32
N LEU A 11 1.83 -0.84 1.27
CA LEU A 11 1.61 -1.47 -0.03
C LEU A 11 2.83 -1.24 -0.91
N VAL A 12 3.42 -2.32 -1.38
CA VAL A 12 4.49 -2.23 -2.39
C VAL A 12 3.84 -2.00 -3.75
N ILE A 13 4.10 -0.85 -4.33
CA ILE A 13 3.55 -0.51 -5.65
C ILE A 13 4.55 -0.69 -6.78
N SER A 14 5.84 -0.73 -6.48
CA SER A 14 6.85 -0.97 -7.49
C SER A 14 8.12 -1.54 -6.86
N LYS A 15 8.73 -2.47 -7.56
CA LYS A 15 10.05 -3.00 -7.21
C LYS A 15 11.04 -2.38 -8.18
N LEU A 16 12.02 -1.68 -7.64
CA LEU A 16 13.04 -1.00 -8.44
C LEU A 16 14.25 -1.90 -8.66
N GLU A 17 15.20 -1.41 -9.44
CA GLU A 17 16.48 -2.10 -9.58
C GLU A 17 17.16 -2.21 -8.23
N GLY A 18 17.91 -3.28 -8.01
CA GLY A 18 18.52 -3.54 -6.71
C GLY A 18 17.48 -3.93 -5.67
N ASP A 19 17.63 -3.40 -4.47
CA ASP A 19 16.80 -3.78 -3.33
C ASP A 19 15.73 -2.74 -2.97
N ASP A 20 15.59 -1.69 -3.74
CA ASP A 20 14.67 -0.61 -3.41
C ASP A 20 13.22 -0.92 -3.83
N LEU A 21 12.30 -0.46 -3.00
CA LEU A 21 10.86 -0.57 -3.23
C LEU A 21 10.22 0.81 -3.14
N ILE A 22 9.17 1.01 -3.91
CA ILE A 22 8.26 2.15 -3.72
C ILE A 22 7.02 1.65 -3.02
N LEU A 23 6.65 2.31 -1.94
CA LEU A 23 5.54 1.88 -1.09
C LEU A 23 4.57 3.01 -0.82
N CYS A 24 3.33 2.65 -0.50
CA CYS A 24 2.32 3.55 0.03
C CYS A 24 2.04 3.19 1.48
N GLN A 25 1.90 4.20 2.32
CA GLN A 25 1.53 4.03 3.71
C GLN A 25 0.11 3.49 3.83
N ILE A 26 -0.13 2.61 4.79
CA ILE A 26 -1.45 2.10 5.14
C ILE A 26 -1.73 2.45 6.59
N THR A 27 -2.95 2.87 6.88
CA THR A 27 -3.38 3.18 8.24
C THR A 27 -4.76 2.59 8.53
N SER A 28 -4.96 2.12 9.75
CA SER A 28 -6.29 1.71 10.21
C SER A 28 -7.11 2.87 10.77
N GLN A 29 -6.50 4.05 10.86
CA GLN A 29 -7.18 5.23 11.38
C GLN A 29 -7.95 5.95 10.28
N THR A 30 -8.92 6.77 10.69
CA THR A 30 -9.68 7.60 9.77
C THR A 30 -8.76 8.62 9.09
N VAL A 31 -8.88 8.75 7.78
CA VAL A 31 -8.13 9.70 6.98
C VAL A 31 -9.06 10.81 6.54
N LYS A 32 -8.66 12.05 6.75
CA LYS A 32 -9.51 13.22 6.44
C LYS A 32 -9.43 13.68 5.00
N ASP A 33 -8.34 13.36 4.29
CA ASP A 33 -8.22 13.77 2.90
C ASP A 33 -9.07 12.89 1.98
N THR A 34 -9.17 13.30 0.71
CA THR A 34 -9.97 12.58 -0.27
C THR A 34 -9.15 11.59 -1.09
N TYR A 35 -7.87 11.42 -0.78
CA TYR A 35 -6.98 10.54 -1.55
C TYR A 35 -7.04 9.09 -1.07
N ALA A 36 -7.36 8.88 0.19
CA ALA A 36 -7.32 7.57 0.80
C ALA A 36 -8.23 6.57 0.09
N ILE A 37 -7.76 5.34 -0.05
CA ILE A 37 -8.50 4.24 -0.65
C ILE A 37 -8.76 3.21 0.42
N PRO A 38 -10.03 3.01 0.82
CA PRO A 38 -10.36 2.00 1.85
C PRO A 38 -10.18 0.60 1.29
N ILE A 39 -9.69 -0.29 2.13
CA ILE A 39 -9.55 -1.71 1.81
C ILE A 39 -10.08 -2.56 2.96
N ASP A 40 -10.67 -3.70 2.61
CA ASP A 40 -11.10 -4.73 3.55
C ASP A 40 -10.76 -6.10 2.97
N ASP A 41 -11.28 -7.17 3.59
CA ASP A 41 -10.95 -8.54 3.18
C ASP A 41 -11.26 -8.84 1.72
N LYS A 42 -12.27 -8.18 1.14
CA LYS A 42 -12.67 -8.41 -0.26
C LYS A 42 -11.60 -7.96 -1.24
N ASP A 43 -10.74 -7.07 -0.83
CA ASP A 43 -9.72 -6.47 -1.69
C ASP A 43 -8.45 -7.29 -1.76
N PHE A 44 -8.39 -8.40 -1.01
CA PHE A 44 -7.23 -9.27 -0.97
C PHE A 44 -7.46 -10.53 -1.81
N GLU A 45 -6.48 -10.86 -2.64
CA GLU A 45 -6.44 -12.13 -3.32
C GLU A 45 -5.93 -13.21 -2.38
N THR A 46 -4.92 -12.89 -1.57
CA THR A 46 -4.38 -13.76 -0.52
C THR A 46 -4.06 -12.92 0.70
N GLY A 47 -4.12 -13.54 1.89
CA GLY A 47 -3.83 -12.85 3.13
C GLY A 47 -4.86 -11.82 3.51
N GLY A 48 -4.46 -10.84 4.30
CA GLY A 48 -5.35 -9.77 4.73
C GLY A 48 -4.80 -9.02 5.93
N LEU A 49 -5.52 -7.98 6.33
CA LEU A 49 -5.25 -7.21 7.53
C LEU A 49 -6.28 -7.54 8.60
N LYS A 50 -5.93 -7.31 9.86
CA LYS A 50 -6.80 -7.65 10.99
C LYS A 50 -8.06 -6.77 11.05
N GLN A 51 -8.03 -5.61 10.42
CA GLN A 51 -9.14 -4.66 10.45
C GLN A 51 -9.15 -3.84 9.16
N PRO A 52 -10.31 -3.29 8.78
CA PRO A 52 -10.40 -2.40 7.63
C PRO A 52 -9.41 -1.25 7.77
N SER A 53 -8.80 -0.89 6.66
CA SER A 53 -7.70 0.08 6.64
C SER A 53 -7.84 0.99 5.43
N ASN A 54 -6.98 2.01 5.38
CA ASN A 54 -6.91 2.94 4.26
C ASN A 54 -5.51 2.95 3.69
N ILE A 55 -5.40 2.78 2.38
CA ILE A 55 -4.16 3.02 1.66
C ILE A 55 -4.08 4.52 1.39
N ARG A 56 -2.90 5.09 1.58
CA ARG A 56 -2.66 6.52 1.38
C ARG A 56 -1.77 6.75 0.17
N PRO A 57 -2.35 6.92 -1.02
CA PRO A 57 -1.55 7.09 -2.25
C PRO A 57 -0.78 8.40 -2.30
N ASN A 58 -1.11 9.36 -1.43
CA ASN A 58 -0.37 10.60 -1.27
C ASN A 58 0.79 10.49 -0.27
N ARG A 59 0.96 9.34 0.36
CA ARG A 59 2.04 9.07 1.31
C ARG A 59 2.90 7.94 0.76
N ILE A 60 3.60 8.22 -0.34
CA ILE A 60 4.52 7.25 -0.94
C ILE A 60 5.93 7.51 -0.44
N PHE A 61 6.69 6.43 -0.36
CA PHE A 61 8.08 6.52 0.08
C PHE A 61 8.89 5.39 -0.56
N THR A 62 10.20 5.59 -0.62
CA THR A 62 11.14 4.58 -1.11
C THR A 62 11.89 4.00 0.08
N ALA A 63 12.04 2.69 0.08
CA ALA A 63 12.76 2.01 1.14
C ALA A 63 13.45 0.76 0.60
N ASP A 64 14.52 0.36 1.29
CA ASP A 64 15.22 -0.88 1.00
C ASP A 64 14.36 -2.07 1.44
N SER A 65 14.32 -3.11 0.62
CA SER A 65 13.51 -4.30 0.92
C SER A 65 13.92 -4.98 2.23
N HIS A 66 15.11 -4.74 2.72
CA HIS A 66 15.57 -5.33 4.00
C HIS A 66 14.80 -4.79 5.21
N ILE A 67 14.07 -3.67 5.08
CA ILE A 67 13.22 -3.19 6.17
C ILE A 67 11.92 -3.99 6.28
N VAL A 68 11.59 -4.79 5.29
CA VAL A 68 10.36 -5.59 5.28
C VAL A 68 10.50 -6.72 6.28
N LEU A 69 9.57 -6.79 7.24
CA LEU A 69 9.58 -7.84 8.25
C LEU A 69 8.95 -9.13 7.72
N TYR A 70 7.80 -9.02 7.08
CA TYR A 70 7.11 -10.15 6.46
C TYR A 70 6.01 -9.66 5.53
N LYS A 71 5.56 -10.56 4.65
CA LYS A 71 4.47 -10.28 3.72
C LYS A 71 3.14 -10.58 4.39
N VAL A 72 2.20 -9.67 4.28
CA VAL A 72 0.86 -9.80 4.87
C VAL A 72 -0.12 -10.41 3.88
N GLY A 73 0.03 -10.12 2.60
CA GLY A 73 -0.85 -10.64 1.57
C GLY A 73 -0.69 -9.90 0.25
N ASN A 74 -1.57 -10.22 -0.68
CA ASN A 74 -1.63 -9.57 -2.00
C ASN A 74 -3.01 -8.97 -2.21
N LEU A 75 -3.06 -7.74 -2.67
CA LEU A 75 -4.30 -7.15 -3.15
C LEU A 75 -4.72 -7.79 -4.47
N THR A 76 -6.02 -7.69 -4.78
CA THR A 76 -6.50 -8.03 -6.12
C THR A 76 -5.88 -7.07 -7.13
N ASP A 77 -5.77 -7.52 -8.39
CA ASP A 77 -5.23 -6.66 -9.45
C ASP A 77 -6.06 -5.40 -9.62
N ASN A 78 -7.38 -5.51 -9.52
CA ASN A 78 -8.27 -4.35 -9.62
C ASN A 78 -7.97 -3.31 -8.55
N LYS A 79 -7.79 -3.75 -7.31
CA LYS A 79 -7.51 -2.82 -6.21
C LYS A 79 -6.12 -2.20 -6.37
N LEU A 80 -5.12 -3.00 -6.74
CA LEU A 80 -3.78 -2.48 -6.97
C LEU A 80 -3.78 -1.43 -8.08
N ASN A 81 -4.48 -1.69 -9.18
CA ASN A 81 -4.59 -0.73 -10.28
C ASN A 81 -5.27 0.55 -9.84
N GLU A 82 -6.31 0.45 -9.02
CA GLU A 82 -6.98 1.63 -8.46
C GLU A 82 -6.00 2.52 -7.69
N VAL A 83 -5.15 1.91 -6.88
CA VAL A 83 -4.15 2.65 -6.10
C VAL A 83 -3.13 3.32 -7.02
N ILE A 84 -2.60 2.58 -8.00
CA ILE A 84 -1.63 3.12 -8.95
C ILE A 84 -2.21 4.30 -9.72
N GLU A 85 -3.44 4.17 -10.20
CA GLU A 85 -4.10 5.26 -10.92
C GLU A 85 -4.29 6.50 -10.03
N ARG A 86 -4.60 6.30 -8.75
CA ARG A 86 -4.71 7.41 -7.81
C ARG A 86 -3.37 8.10 -7.60
N VAL A 87 -2.28 7.35 -7.49
CA VAL A 87 -0.93 7.92 -7.39
C VAL A 87 -0.61 8.75 -8.62
N VAL A 88 -0.91 8.23 -9.81
CA VAL A 88 -0.67 8.94 -11.07
C VAL A 88 -1.47 10.25 -11.11
N GLU A 89 -2.74 10.22 -10.73
CA GLU A 89 -3.58 11.42 -10.66
C GLU A 89 -2.97 12.48 -9.74
N ILE A 90 -2.51 12.06 -8.57
CA ILE A 90 -1.92 12.97 -7.59
C ILE A 90 -0.65 13.61 -8.14
N ILE A 91 0.20 12.83 -8.80
CA ILE A 91 1.46 13.32 -9.33
C ILE A 91 1.26 14.30 -10.48
N ARG A 92 0.17 14.14 -11.23
CA ARG A 92 -0.14 14.99 -12.39
C ARG A 92 -0.91 16.25 -12.05
N ARG A 93 -1.19 16.49 -10.81
CA ARG A 93 -1.95 17.69 -10.40
C ARG A 93 -1.20 18.98 -10.66
#